data_15b8d7c50cf20be959fa55dbc483a750
#
_entry.id   15b8d7c50cf20be959fa55dbc483a750
#
_cell.length_a   1.000
_cell.length_b   1.000
_cell.length_c   1.000
_cell.angle_alpha   90.00
_cell.angle_beta   90.00
_cell.angle_gamma   90.00
#
_symmetry.space_group_name_H-M   'P 1'
#
loop_
_entity.id
_entity.type
_entity.pdbx_description
1 polymer ?
#
loop_
_entity_poly.entity_id
_entity_poly.type
_entity_poly.pdbx_seq_one_letter_code
_entity_poly.pdbx_strand_id
1 'polypeptide(L)'
;MKSILILGAGGHGRVVAETAEACGYEKISFLDDHSETAIGKIGELQRFVKDYEFAFVGIGNNQLRGELQKCLEKAGYKVPTLIHPAAYISKTAEIGAGTIVEPRAIVNAGTVVGTGCIISVGAIVDHDVVLGTNVHVNAGAIVNAGAAIESCRKLEAGEVVFGYGSK
;
A
#
# COMPACT_ATOMS: atom_id res chain seq x y z
N MET A 1 14.41 -14.75 10.68
CA MET A 1 13.14 -14.08 11.08
C MET A 1 12.96 -12.85 10.20
N LYS A 2 11.93 -12.84 9.38
CA LYS A 2 11.63 -11.71 8.49
C LYS A 2 10.93 -10.60 9.29
N SER A 3 11.53 -9.42 9.37
CA SER A 3 11.04 -8.32 10.22
C SER A 3 10.60 -7.13 9.39
N ILE A 4 9.56 -6.41 9.83
CA ILE A 4 9.07 -5.19 9.19
C ILE A 4 8.68 -4.14 10.24
N LEU A 5 9.05 -2.90 10.00
CA LEU A 5 8.67 -1.73 10.77
C LEU A 5 7.57 -0.96 10.04
N ILE A 6 6.45 -0.68 10.70
CA ILE A 6 5.30 -0.01 10.11
C ILE A 6 5.20 1.40 10.69
N LEU A 7 5.17 2.42 9.84
CA LEU A 7 4.92 3.80 10.24
C LEU A 7 3.40 4.04 10.29
N GLY A 8 2.87 4.26 11.49
CA GLY A 8 1.45 4.40 11.79
C GLY A 8 0.84 3.13 12.37
N ALA A 9 0.26 3.22 13.58
CA ALA A 9 -0.41 2.16 14.33
C ALA A 9 -1.94 2.31 14.37
N GLY A 10 -2.50 3.17 13.52
CA GLY A 10 -3.93 3.39 13.38
C GLY A 10 -4.65 2.26 12.66
N GLY A 11 -5.90 2.51 12.21
CA GLY A 11 -6.72 1.50 11.53
C GLY A 11 -6.03 0.88 10.31
N HIS A 12 -5.50 1.71 9.41
CA HIS A 12 -4.79 1.22 8.23
C HIS A 12 -3.47 0.53 8.60
N GLY A 13 -2.75 1.03 9.61
CA GLY A 13 -1.53 0.38 10.11
C GLY A 13 -1.77 -1.06 10.57
N ARG A 14 -2.92 -1.33 11.23
CA ARG A 14 -3.31 -2.70 11.60
C ARG A 14 -3.58 -3.58 10.38
N VAL A 15 -4.27 -3.05 9.36
CA VAL A 15 -4.49 -3.77 8.08
C VAL A 15 -3.16 -4.12 7.40
N VAL A 16 -2.21 -3.18 7.40
CA VAL A 16 -0.86 -3.42 6.88
C VAL A 16 -0.16 -4.52 7.69
N ALA A 17 -0.28 -4.52 9.02
CA ALA A 17 0.34 -5.54 9.87
C ALA A 17 -0.21 -6.94 9.60
N GLU A 18 -1.54 -7.10 9.51
CA GLU A 18 -2.18 -8.38 9.18
C GLU A 18 -1.78 -8.87 7.78
N THR A 19 -1.70 -7.96 6.81
CA THR A 19 -1.24 -8.30 5.46
C THR A 19 0.24 -8.70 5.46
N ALA A 20 1.09 -8.01 6.22
CA ALA A 20 2.50 -8.35 6.37
C ALA A 20 2.68 -9.74 7.02
N GLU A 21 1.90 -10.06 8.06
CA GLU A 21 1.88 -11.38 8.69
C GLU A 21 1.50 -12.46 7.66
N ALA A 22 0.45 -12.23 6.88
CA ALA A 22 0.04 -13.13 5.79
C ALA A 22 1.11 -13.28 4.69
N CYS A 23 2.00 -12.28 4.52
CA CYS A 23 3.17 -12.32 3.64
C CYS A 23 4.42 -12.95 4.29
N GLY A 24 4.30 -13.50 5.50
CA GLY A 24 5.37 -14.23 6.20
C GLY A 24 6.35 -13.34 6.96
N TYR A 25 5.95 -12.13 7.34
CA TYR A 25 6.71 -11.35 8.31
C TYR A 25 6.40 -11.85 9.73
N GLU A 26 7.43 -12.19 10.50
CA GLU A 26 7.32 -12.80 11.84
C GLU A 26 7.46 -11.78 12.96
N LYS A 27 8.28 -10.73 12.74
CA LYS A 27 8.47 -9.61 13.67
C LYS A 27 7.89 -8.34 13.05
N ILE A 28 6.78 -7.85 13.60
CA ILE A 28 6.08 -6.66 13.14
C ILE A 28 6.04 -5.67 14.30
N SER A 29 6.51 -4.43 14.06
CA SER A 29 6.48 -3.37 15.06
C SER A 29 6.04 -2.06 14.43
N PHE A 30 5.58 -1.13 15.26
CA PHE A 30 5.07 0.16 14.81
C PHE A 30 5.92 1.32 15.34
N LEU A 31 6.03 2.36 14.51
CA LEU A 31 6.35 3.72 14.97
C LEU A 31 5.11 4.59 14.78
N ASP A 32 4.74 5.30 15.84
CA ASP A 32 3.56 6.18 15.83
C ASP A 32 3.71 7.25 16.91
N ASP A 33 3.27 8.48 16.61
CA ASP A 33 3.48 9.60 17.54
C ASP A 33 2.47 9.61 18.70
N HIS A 34 1.37 8.84 18.58
CA HIS A 34 0.25 8.86 19.52
C HIS A 34 -0.16 7.47 20.06
N SER A 35 0.39 6.39 19.53
CA SER A 35 0.02 5.03 19.93
C SER A 35 0.93 4.50 21.03
N GLU A 36 0.33 3.95 22.09
CA GLU A 36 1.05 3.25 23.17
C GLU A 36 1.61 1.89 22.75
N THR A 37 1.11 1.33 21.65
CA THR A 37 1.62 0.04 21.12
C THR A 37 2.86 0.20 20.25
N ALA A 38 3.24 1.44 19.92
CA ALA A 38 4.42 1.73 19.13
C ALA A 38 5.70 1.61 19.97
N ILE A 39 6.78 1.15 19.33
CA ILE A 39 8.10 1.04 19.96
C ILE A 39 8.89 2.35 19.95
N GLY A 40 8.34 3.38 19.32
CA GLY A 40 8.92 4.74 19.23
C GLY A 40 8.08 5.63 18.32
N LYS A 41 8.54 6.86 18.15
CA LYS A 41 7.89 7.87 17.29
C LYS A 41 8.35 7.75 15.83
N ILE A 42 7.53 8.23 14.89
CA ILE A 42 7.85 8.21 13.45
C ILE A 42 9.19 8.92 13.17
N GLY A 43 9.46 10.04 13.81
CA GLY A 43 10.72 10.79 13.67
C GLY A 43 11.97 10.02 14.12
N GLU A 44 11.82 8.93 14.86
CA GLU A 44 12.91 8.10 15.36
C GLU A 44 13.30 6.94 14.43
N LEU A 45 12.72 6.86 13.23
CA LEU A 45 12.89 5.72 12.29
C LEU A 45 14.37 5.35 12.05
N GLN A 46 15.28 6.33 12.05
CA GLN A 46 16.71 6.09 11.84
C GLN A 46 17.34 5.19 12.93
N ARG A 47 16.79 5.16 14.14
CA ARG A 47 17.31 4.35 15.26
C ARG A 47 17.11 2.85 15.03
N PHE A 48 16.14 2.47 14.20
CA PHE A 48 15.69 1.08 14.02
C PHE A 48 16.20 0.42 12.73
N VAL A 49 16.99 1.14 11.90
CA VAL A 49 17.49 0.63 10.60
C VAL A 49 18.30 -0.66 10.73
N LYS A 50 19.01 -0.84 11.86
CA LYS A 50 19.81 -2.05 12.11
C LYS A 50 18.96 -3.25 12.57
N ASP A 51 17.75 -2.99 13.10
CA ASP A 51 16.89 -4.01 13.71
C ASP A 51 15.81 -4.50 12.74
N TYR A 52 15.50 -3.72 11.69
CA TYR A 52 14.49 -4.00 10.68
C TYR A 52 15.03 -3.74 9.28
N GLU A 53 15.09 -4.78 8.46
CA GLU A 53 15.50 -4.67 7.05
C GLU A 53 14.41 -4.00 6.20
N PHE A 54 13.15 -4.28 6.51
CA PHE A 54 11.99 -3.79 5.77
C PHE A 54 11.22 -2.77 6.61
N ALA A 55 10.67 -1.76 5.92
CA ALA A 55 9.69 -0.86 6.52
C ALA A 55 8.57 -0.53 5.55
N PHE A 56 7.41 -0.16 6.08
CA PHE A 56 6.21 0.15 5.31
C PHE A 56 5.44 1.32 5.93
N VAL A 57 4.71 2.08 5.11
CA VAL A 57 3.90 3.20 5.61
C VAL A 57 2.44 2.77 5.75
N GLY A 58 1.97 2.64 6.98
CA GLY A 58 0.60 2.27 7.35
C GLY A 58 -0.33 3.48 7.56
N ILE A 59 -0.23 4.50 6.69
CA ILE A 59 -0.99 5.77 6.80
C ILE A 59 -1.86 5.96 5.57
N GLY A 60 -3.16 6.21 5.80
CA GLY A 60 -4.16 6.36 4.74
C GLY A 60 -4.09 7.69 3.97
N ASN A 61 -3.50 8.75 4.54
CA ASN A 61 -3.31 10.01 3.83
C ASN A 61 -2.30 9.83 2.70
N ASN A 62 -2.73 10.02 1.45
CA ASN A 62 -1.95 9.72 0.26
C ASN A 62 -0.65 10.54 0.15
N GLN A 63 -0.71 11.84 0.42
CA GLN A 63 0.45 12.71 0.35
C GLN A 63 1.46 12.39 1.45
N LEU A 64 1.02 12.31 2.70
CA LEU A 64 1.87 11.96 3.85
C LEU A 64 2.50 10.57 3.67
N ARG A 65 1.75 9.59 3.14
CA ARG A 65 2.27 8.27 2.83
C ARG A 65 3.45 8.34 1.86
N GLY A 66 3.31 9.12 0.78
CA GLY A 66 4.39 9.29 -0.20
C GLY A 66 5.63 10.00 0.37
N GLU A 67 5.44 11.00 1.23
CA GLU A 67 6.53 11.70 1.92
C GLU A 67 7.28 10.76 2.87
N LEU A 68 6.56 10.00 3.68
CA LEU A 68 7.16 9.04 4.63
C LEU A 68 7.84 7.87 3.92
N GLN A 69 7.32 7.40 2.78
CA GLN A 69 8.03 6.37 2.00
C GLN A 69 9.40 6.87 1.55
N LYS A 70 9.50 8.10 1.05
CA LYS A 70 10.80 8.70 0.69
C LYS A 70 11.75 8.81 1.89
N CYS A 71 11.21 9.07 3.09
CA CYS A 71 12.01 9.07 4.32
C CYS A 71 12.56 7.68 4.64
N LEU A 72 11.75 6.62 4.49
CA LEU A 72 12.20 5.24 4.67
C LEU A 72 13.32 4.86 3.69
N GLU A 73 13.14 5.18 2.41
CA GLU A 73 14.13 4.90 1.36
C GLU A 73 15.46 5.62 1.62
N LYS A 74 15.41 6.91 2.01
CA LYS A 74 16.59 7.70 2.41
C LYS A 74 17.30 7.14 3.65
N ALA A 75 16.54 6.59 4.59
CA ALA A 75 17.09 5.96 5.79
C ALA A 75 17.75 4.61 5.52
N GLY A 76 17.54 4.03 4.34
CA GLY A 76 18.13 2.77 3.92
C GLY A 76 17.26 1.53 4.13
N TYR A 77 15.97 1.71 4.45
CA TYR A 77 15.03 0.60 4.50
C TYR A 77 14.68 0.07 3.12
N LYS A 78 14.46 -1.23 3.01
CA LYS A 78 13.77 -1.83 1.87
C LYS A 78 12.26 -1.65 2.04
N VAL A 79 11.61 -1.02 1.09
CA VAL A 79 10.16 -0.82 1.09
C VAL A 79 9.52 -1.88 0.20
N PRO A 80 8.88 -2.93 0.76
CA PRO A 80 8.32 -4.01 -0.03
C PRO A 80 7.00 -3.63 -0.67
N THR A 81 6.56 -4.43 -1.64
CA THR A 81 5.15 -4.53 -2.03
C THR A 81 4.50 -5.61 -1.17
N LEU A 82 3.39 -5.31 -0.52
CA LEU A 82 2.63 -6.25 0.30
C LEU A 82 1.39 -6.71 -0.46
N ILE A 83 1.36 -7.97 -0.87
CA ILE A 83 0.22 -8.56 -1.59
C ILE A 83 -0.36 -9.68 -0.73
N HIS A 84 -1.58 -9.47 -0.24
CA HIS A 84 -2.26 -10.49 0.56
C HIS A 84 -2.46 -11.77 -0.26
N PRO A 85 -2.21 -12.97 0.28
CA PRO A 85 -2.35 -14.23 -0.47
C PRO A 85 -3.75 -14.49 -1.08
N ALA A 86 -4.79 -13.86 -0.52
CA ALA A 86 -6.16 -13.93 -1.06
C ALA A 86 -6.46 -12.85 -2.12
N ALA A 87 -5.52 -12.01 -2.51
CA ALA A 87 -5.65 -11.09 -3.64
C ALA A 87 -5.31 -11.82 -4.95
N TYR A 88 -5.89 -11.34 -6.05
CA TYR A 88 -5.50 -11.79 -7.39
C TYR A 88 -4.69 -10.71 -8.11
N ILE A 89 -3.51 -11.08 -8.55
CA ILE A 89 -2.66 -10.22 -9.39
C ILE A 89 -2.36 -10.96 -10.69
N SER A 90 -2.70 -10.35 -11.81
CA SER A 90 -2.33 -10.87 -13.12
C SER A 90 -0.81 -10.94 -13.27
N LYS A 91 -0.33 -11.96 -13.98
CA LYS A 91 1.11 -12.15 -14.28
C LYS A 91 1.70 -10.99 -15.09
N THR A 92 0.87 -10.23 -15.80
CA THR A 92 1.29 -9.10 -16.64
C THR A 92 1.05 -7.75 -15.96
N ALA A 93 0.55 -7.74 -14.73
CA ALA A 93 0.41 -6.52 -13.95
C ALA A 93 1.74 -6.14 -13.29
N GLU A 94 2.02 -4.84 -13.23
CA GLU A 94 3.18 -4.28 -12.55
C GLU A 94 2.73 -3.53 -11.30
N ILE A 95 3.33 -3.84 -10.14
CA ILE A 95 2.97 -3.22 -8.86
C ILE A 95 4.20 -2.54 -8.27
N GLY A 96 4.12 -1.23 -8.07
CA GLY A 96 5.20 -0.41 -7.52
C GLY A 96 5.48 -0.68 -6.03
N ALA A 97 6.71 -0.41 -5.60
CA ALA A 97 7.15 -0.55 -4.21
C ALA A 97 6.29 0.28 -3.23
N GLY A 98 6.14 -0.19 -2.00
CA GLY A 98 5.33 0.49 -0.99
C GLY A 98 3.82 0.39 -1.24
N THR A 99 3.40 -0.36 -2.23
CA THR A 99 1.97 -0.63 -2.50
C THR A 99 1.49 -1.82 -1.68
N ILE A 100 0.28 -1.69 -1.13
CA ILE A 100 -0.43 -2.80 -0.49
C ILE A 100 -1.63 -3.21 -1.36
N VAL A 101 -1.81 -4.52 -1.52
CA VAL A 101 -3.00 -5.13 -2.14
C VAL A 101 -3.66 -6.00 -1.10
N GLU A 102 -4.83 -5.57 -0.63
CA GLU A 102 -5.55 -6.17 0.47
C GLU A 102 -6.34 -7.44 0.04
N PRO A 103 -6.92 -8.21 0.98
CA PRO A 103 -7.65 -9.44 0.66
C PRO A 103 -8.76 -9.23 -0.37
N ARG A 104 -8.90 -10.17 -1.32
CA ARG A 104 -9.91 -10.18 -2.38
C ARG A 104 -9.86 -8.99 -3.36
N ALA A 105 -8.83 -8.15 -3.28
CA ALA A 105 -8.59 -7.17 -4.32
C ALA A 105 -8.09 -7.86 -5.60
N ILE A 106 -8.44 -7.28 -6.75
CA ILE A 106 -8.08 -7.80 -8.07
C ILE A 106 -7.30 -6.73 -8.82
N VAL A 107 -6.14 -7.10 -9.36
CA VAL A 107 -5.39 -6.28 -10.32
C VAL A 107 -5.20 -7.11 -11.58
N ASN A 108 -5.86 -6.69 -12.67
CA ASN A 108 -5.99 -7.46 -13.89
C ASN A 108 -4.86 -7.18 -14.90
N ALA A 109 -4.94 -7.85 -16.07
CA ALA A 109 -3.87 -7.92 -17.06
C ALA A 109 -3.43 -6.55 -17.62
N GLY A 110 -2.12 -6.37 -17.79
CA GLY A 110 -1.55 -5.16 -18.38
C GLY A 110 -1.66 -3.90 -17.52
N THR A 111 -2.17 -4.02 -16.30
CA THR A 111 -2.33 -2.88 -15.38
C THR A 111 -1.01 -2.50 -14.75
N VAL A 112 -0.76 -1.19 -14.69
CA VAL A 112 0.42 -0.60 -14.04
C VAL A 112 -0.03 0.19 -12.81
N VAL A 113 0.42 -0.25 -11.64
CA VAL A 113 0.16 0.41 -10.35
C VAL A 113 1.44 1.11 -9.87
N GLY A 114 1.35 2.41 -9.66
CA GLY A 114 2.48 3.23 -9.16
C GLY A 114 2.92 2.84 -7.74
N THR A 115 3.97 3.49 -7.25
CA THR A 115 4.50 3.28 -5.89
C THR A 115 3.55 3.83 -4.83
N GLY A 116 3.56 3.23 -3.64
CA GLY A 116 2.85 3.74 -2.47
C GLY A 116 1.31 3.69 -2.56
N CYS A 117 0.75 2.88 -3.45
CA CYS A 117 -0.70 2.76 -3.61
C CYS A 117 -1.34 1.86 -2.54
N ILE A 118 -2.64 2.08 -2.31
CA ILE A 118 -3.49 1.19 -1.51
C ILE A 118 -4.58 0.65 -2.43
N ILE A 119 -4.62 -0.66 -2.60
CA ILE A 119 -5.72 -1.36 -3.28
C ILE A 119 -6.47 -2.11 -2.18
N SER A 120 -7.54 -1.49 -1.70
CA SER A 120 -8.26 -1.94 -0.50
C SER A 120 -9.06 -3.22 -0.74
N VAL A 121 -9.55 -3.78 0.36
CA VAL A 121 -10.33 -5.02 0.37
C VAL A 121 -11.43 -5.03 -0.68
N GLY A 122 -11.44 -6.06 -1.53
CA GLY A 122 -12.46 -6.26 -2.56
C GLY A 122 -12.46 -5.22 -3.70
N ALA A 123 -11.48 -4.33 -3.79
CA ALA A 123 -11.35 -3.39 -4.90
C ALA A 123 -10.98 -4.14 -6.19
N ILE A 124 -11.47 -3.64 -7.33
CA ILE A 124 -11.21 -4.21 -8.65
C ILE A 124 -10.53 -3.16 -9.52
N VAL A 125 -9.32 -3.47 -9.96
CA VAL A 125 -8.59 -2.71 -10.96
C VAL A 125 -8.52 -3.58 -12.21
N ASP A 126 -9.29 -3.22 -13.22
CA ASP A 126 -9.44 -4.02 -14.45
C ASP A 126 -8.21 -3.90 -15.36
N HIS A 127 -8.24 -4.54 -16.52
CA HIS A 127 -7.09 -4.63 -17.43
C HIS A 127 -6.71 -3.26 -18.05
N ASP A 128 -5.42 -3.12 -18.38
CA ASP A 128 -4.86 -1.93 -19.04
C ASP A 128 -5.09 -0.61 -18.28
N VAL A 129 -5.29 -0.67 -16.97
CA VAL A 129 -5.41 0.51 -16.10
C VAL A 129 -4.03 1.05 -15.75
N VAL A 130 -3.91 2.38 -15.64
CA VAL A 130 -2.72 3.04 -15.12
C VAL A 130 -3.08 3.82 -13.85
N LEU A 131 -2.55 3.40 -12.72
CA LEU A 131 -2.63 4.14 -11.46
C LEU A 131 -1.33 4.91 -11.23
N GLY A 132 -1.43 6.21 -11.00
CA GLY A 132 -0.30 7.03 -10.57
C GLY A 132 0.23 6.63 -9.19
N THR A 133 1.21 7.37 -8.68
CA THR A 133 1.78 7.10 -7.34
C THR A 133 0.82 7.50 -6.22
N ASN A 134 0.87 6.77 -5.10
CA ASN A 134 0.10 7.06 -3.89
C ASN A 134 -1.43 7.14 -4.10
N VAL A 135 -1.96 6.43 -5.09
CA VAL A 135 -3.41 6.30 -5.29
C VAL A 135 -4.00 5.40 -4.22
N HIS A 136 -5.22 5.71 -3.78
CA HIS A 136 -5.99 4.85 -2.89
C HIS A 136 -7.28 4.42 -3.58
N VAL A 137 -7.33 3.18 -4.06
CA VAL A 137 -8.54 2.52 -4.54
C VAL A 137 -9.24 1.93 -3.33
N ASN A 138 -10.26 2.62 -2.80
CA ASN A 138 -10.89 2.29 -1.53
C ASN A 138 -11.74 1.00 -1.62
N ALA A 139 -12.23 0.50 -0.48
CA ALA A 139 -12.92 -0.77 -0.37
C ALA A 139 -14.06 -0.93 -1.40
N GLY A 140 -14.03 -2.01 -2.17
CA GLY A 140 -15.03 -2.33 -3.19
C GLY A 140 -15.11 -1.36 -4.37
N ALA A 141 -14.21 -0.39 -4.49
CA ALA A 141 -14.17 0.51 -5.66
C ALA A 141 -13.75 -0.26 -6.92
N ILE A 142 -14.23 0.19 -8.07
CA ILE A 142 -13.98 -0.44 -9.37
C ILE A 142 -13.35 0.58 -10.31
N VAL A 143 -12.19 0.24 -10.85
CA VAL A 143 -11.53 0.99 -11.91
C VAL A 143 -11.63 0.19 -13.19
N ASN A 144 -12.47 0.65 -14.12
CA ASN A 144 -12.74 -0.07 -15.37
C ASN A 144 -11.55 -0.02 -16.33
N ALA A 145 -11.54 -0.98 -17.25
CA ALA A 145 -10.48 -1.19 -18.23
C ALA A 145 -10.06 0.09 -18.96
N GLY A 146 -8.75 0.29 -19.08
CA GLY A 146 -8.14 1.43 -19.78
C GLY A 146 -8.27 2.78 -19.07
N ALA A 147 -8.77 2.83 -17.84
CA ALA A 147 -8.80 4.07 -17.07
C ALA A 147 -7.40 4.47 -16.62
N ALA A 148 -7.18 5.78 -16.50
CA ALA A 148 -5.99 6.35 -15.90
C ALA A 148 -6.39 7.16 -14.65
N ILE A 149 -5.73 6.88 -13.53
CA ILE A 149 -5.95 7.59 -12.25
C ILE A 149 -4.69 8.40 -11.93
N GLU A 150 -4.87 9.67 -11.72
CA GLU A 150 -3.79 10.58 -11.35
C GLU A 150 -3.20 10.28 -9.96
N SER A 151 -1.94 10.64 -9.76
CA SER A 151 -1.26 10.45 -8.47
C SER A 151 -1.99 11.12 -7.32
N CYS A 152 -1.92 10.48 -6.14
CA CYS A 152 -2.53 10.95 -4.90
C CYS A 152 -4.08 10.99 -4.89
N ARG A 153 -4.75 10.52 -5.95
CA ARG A 153 -6.22 10.43 -5.92
C ARG A 153 -6.68 9.34 -4.95
N LYS A 154 -7.70 9.65 -4.17
CA LYS A 154 -8.44 8.69 -3.36
C LYS A 154 -9.82 8.48 -3.99
N LEU A 155 -10.16 7.23 -4.28
CA LEU A 155 -11.51 6.84 -4.65
C LEU A 155 -12.32 6.59 -3.38
N GLU A 156 -13.60 6.86 -3.42
CA GLU A 156 -14.51 6.52 -2.33
C GLU A 156 -14.83 5.01 -2.32
N ALA A 157 -15.31 4.51 -1.19
CA ALA A 157 -15.72 3.10 -1.11
C ALA A 157 -16.87 2.83 -2.10
N GLY A 158 -16.71 1.78 -2.91
CA GLY A 158 -17.68 1.42 -3.94
C GLY A 158 -17.73 2.36 -5.16
N GLU A 159 -16.85 3.37 -5.25
CA GLU A 159 -16.78 4.25 -6.42
C GLU A 159 -16.46 3.47 -7.69
N VAL A 160 -17.12 3.81 -8.79
CA VAL A 160 -16.83 3.25 -10.11
C VAL A 160 -16.22 4.33 -10.99
N VAL A 161 -15.00 4.09 -11.46
CA VAL A 161 -14.31 4.93 -12.44
C VAL A 161 -14.41 4.28 -13.81
N PHE A 162 -14.93 5.02 -14.77
CA PHE A 162 -15.08 4.52 -16.15
C PHE A 162 -13.76 4.68 -16.94
N GLY A 163 -13.51 3.75 -17.84
CA GLY A 163 -12.34 3.71 -18.70
C GLY A 163 -12.68 3.91 -20.18
N TYR A 164 -12.36 2.93 -21.03
CA TYR A 164 -12.63 3.01 -22.46
C TYR A 164 -14.09 3.35 -22.78
N GLY A 165 -14.28 4.33 -23.72
CA GLY A 165 -15.59 4.63 -24.27
C GLY A 165 -16.56 5.37 -23.35
N SER A 166 -16.12 5.81 -22.17
CA SER A 166 -16.90 6.75 -21.35
C SER A 166 -16.93 8.11 -22.04
N LYS A 167 -18.06 8.46 -22.65
CA LYS A 167 -18.39 9.80 -23.13
C LYS A 167 -19.23 10.52 -22.09
#